data_bc2eebf08b982c81fcd99e4b20046d3e
#
_entry.id   bc2eebf08b982c81fcd99e4b20046d3e
#
_cell.length_a   1.000
_cell.length_b   1.000
_cell.length_c   1.000
_cell.angle_alpha   90.00
_cell.angle_beta   90.00
_cell.angle_gamma   90.00
#
_symmetry.space_group_name_H-M   'P 1'
#
loop_
_entity.id
_entity.type
_entity.pdbx_description
1 polymer ?
#
loop_
_entity_poly.entity_id
_entity_poly.type
_entity_poly.pdbx_seq_one_letter_code
_entity_poly.pdbx_strand_id
1 'polypeptide(L)'
;MSVSSEVRTAWSDSPSLHSVWLATSESPEWIAARTDALLNALSHVFGVNSWQTYKGDSWEGSPETLADIVRRFIVRDRPTADDPDGEAIPESGYSFIISGVGQGIELDVRVSAGSKALGSRLPMHTLWIRLRDIAPALLTTEMCDDLCAAVIRSWEPATAVFSDDPVRQLARRGNWKIGVGYRTWISAEVGTVTHLVDTLTATELAGGTLISAPDDWPATRVVEAVTATLRENGLDEVPH
;
A
#
# COMPACT_ATOMS: atom_id res chain seq x y z
N MET A 1 -22.08 -31.94 3.51
CA MET A 1 -21.68 -30.87 2.60
C MET A 1 -21.95 -29.57 3.33
N SER A 2 -20.92 -28.98 3.92
CA SER A 2 -21.02 -27.67 4.59
C SER A 2 -20.95 -26.61 3.49
N VAL A 3 -22.05 -25.90 3.27
CA VAL A 3 -22.06 -24.72 2.40
C VAL A 3 -21.33 -23.66 3.21
N SER A 4 -20.07 -23.39 2.87
CA SER A 4 -19.37 -22.20 3.35
C SER A 4 -20.18 -21.01 2.88
N SER A 5 -20.82 -20.29 3.77
CA SER A 5 -21.50 -19.04 3.47
C SER A 5 -20.37 -18.06 3.10
N GLU A 6 -20.20 -17.79 1.82
CA GLU A 6 -19.32 -16.70 1.36
C GLU A 6 -19.80 -15.42 2.03
N VAL A 7 -18.97 -14.87 2.89
CA VAL A 7 -19.21 -13.55 3.52
C VAL A 7 -19.10 -12.52 2.40
N ARG A 8 -20.23 -11.89 2.08
CA ARG A 8 -20.23 -10.82 1.09
C ARG A 8 -19.53 -9.60 1.68
N THR A 9 -18.43 -9.19 1.08
CA THR A 9 -17.69 -8.00 1.49
C THR A 9 -18.52 -6.73 1.30
N ALA A 10 -18.34 -5.77 2.22
CA ALA A 10 -19.01 -4.46 2.16
C ALA A 10 -18.17 -3.39 1.45
N TRP A 11 -16.89 -3.68 1.16
CA TRP A 11 -16.04 -2.71 0.45
C TRP A 11 -16.47 -2.48 -1.01
N SER A 12 -16.13 -1.32 -1.53
CA SER A 12 -16.42 -0.91 -2.91
C SER A 12 -15.59 -1.70 -3.93
N ASP A 13 -15.94 -1.56 -5.21
CA ASP A 13 -15.31 -2.26 -6.34
C ASP A 13 -13.86 -1.84 -6.61
N SER A 14 -13.34 -0.83 -5.91
CA SER A 14 -11.99 -0.28 -6.08
C SER A 14 -11.30 -0.02 -4.75
N PRO A 15 -11.08 -1.05 -3.92
CA PRO A 15 -10.32 -0.87 -2.71
C PRO A 15 -8.84 -0.63 -3.02
N SER A 16 -8.11 -0.14 -2.03
CA SER A 16 -6.68 0.08 -2.18
C SER A 16 -5.94 -0.17 -0.87
N LEU A 17 -4.67 -0.51 -1.00
CA LEU A 17 -3.73 -0.51 0.11
C LEU A 17 -2.79 0.68 -0.02
N HIS A 18 -2.62 1.40 1.07
CA HIS A 18 -1.66 2.50 1.19
C HIS A 18 -0.71 2.22 2.34
N SER A 19 0.58 2.41 2.12
CA SER A 19 1.59 2.28 3.16
C SER A 19 2.60 3.43 3.14
N VAL A 20 3.20 3.68 4.31
CA VAL A 20 4.19 4.75 4.55
C VAL A 20 5.36 4.16 5.32
N TRP A 21 6.59 4.58 4.98
CA TRP A 21 7.79 4.24 5.75
C TRP A 21 8.69 5.46 5.93
N LEU A 22 9.70 5.34 6.82
CA LEU A 22 10.53 6.45 7.29
C LEU A 22 11.98 6.41 6.79
N ALA A 23 12.38 5.37 6.05
CA ALA A 23 13.71 5.30 5.46
C ALA A 23 13.92 6.45 4.46
N THR A 24 15.17 6.83 4.23
CA THR A 24 15.52 7.92 3.31
C THR A 24 16.69 7.52 2.44
N SER A 25 16.77 8.13 1.24
CA SER A 25 17.89 7.95 0.31
C SER A 25 18.08 6.50 -0.15
N GLU A 26 17.01 5.71 -0.22
CA GLU A 26 17.08 4.35 -0.73
C GLU A 26 17.60 4.35 -2.17
N SER A 27 18.53 3.43 -2.45
CA SER A 27 19.12 3.32 -3.79
C SER A 27 18.13 2.70 -4.79
N PRO A 28 18.32 2.94 -6.11
CA PRO A 28 17.52 2.26 -7.14
C PRO A 28 17.55 0.73 -7.03
N GLU A 29 18.67 0.15 -6.61
CA GLU A 29 18.84 -1.29 -6.43
C GLU A 29 17.96 -1.79 -5.27
N TRP A 30 17.94 -1.07 -4.15
CA TRP A 30 17.10 -1.40 -3.01
C TRP A 30 15.61 -1.31 -3.39
N ILE A 31 15.22 -0.22 -4.06
CA ILE A 31 13.84 0.00 -4.52
C ILE A 31 13.43 -1.10 -5.50
N ALA A 32 14.29 -1.43 -6.47
CA ALA A 32 14.04 -2.48 -7.44
C ALA A 32 13.84 -3.84 -6.76
N ALA A 33 14.72 -4.22 -5.83
CA ALA A 33 14.63 -5.49 -5.11
C ALA A 33 13.34 -5.62 -4.29
N ARG A 34 12.94 -4.55 -3.56
CA ARG A 34 11.68 -4.54 -2.78
C ARG A 34 10.46 -4.59 -3.68
N THR A 35 10.48 -3.83 -4.79
CA THR A 35 9.40 -3.85 -5.79
C THR A 35 9.29 -5.24 -6.42
N ASP A 36 10.40 -5.85 -6.82
CA ASP A 36 10.41 -7.18 -7.45
C ASP A 36 9.86 -8.25 -6.50
N ALA A 37 10.30 -8.26 -5.24
CA ALA A 37 9.77 -9.16 -4.22
C ALA A 37 8.26 -9.01 -4.04
N LEU A 38 7.75 -7.77 -4.00
CA LEU A 38 6.33 -7.49 -3.92
C LEU A 38 5.58 -7.99 -5.15
N LEU A 39 6.03 -7.64 -6.36
CA LEU A 39 5.34 -8.02 -7.60
C LEU A 39 5.31 -9.53 -7.79
N ASN A 40 6.37 -10.24 -7.39
CA ASN A 40 6.40 -11.71 -7.37
C ASN A 40 5.34 -12.27 -6.41
N ALA A 41 5.21 -11.73 -5.20
CA ALA A 41 4.18 -12.15 -4.25
C ALA A 41 2.77 -11.87 -4.81
N LEU A 42 2.53 -10.68 -5.37
CA LEU A 42 1.24 -10.32 -5.99
C LEU A 42 0.92 -11.18 -7.22
N SER A 43 1.93 -11.60 -7.98
CA SER A 43 1.75 -12.54 -9.09
C SER A 43 1.19 -13.88 -8.61
N HIS A 44 1.64 -14.37 -7.47
CA HIS A 44 1.09 -15.60 -6.87
C HIS A 44 -0.35 -15.43 -6.38
N VAL A 45 -0.65 -14.32 -5.70
CA VAL A 45 -1.99 -14.07 -5.13
C VAL A 45 -3.03 -13.83 -6.22
N PHE A 46 -2.71 -13.01 -7.21
CA PHE A 46 -3.66 -12.52 -8.21
C PHE A 46 -3.51 -13.20 -9.59
N GLY A 47 -2.53 -14.08 -9.76
CA GLY A 47 -2.29 -14.75 -11.06
C GLY A 47 -1.78 -13.79 -12.15
N VAL A 48 -1.06 -12.74 -11.79
CA VAL A 48 -0.49 -11.79 -12.76
C VAL A 48 0.70 -12.44 -13.45
N ASN A 49 0.69 -12.45 -14.78
CA ASN A 49 1.76 -13.07 -15.58
C ASN A 49 2.81 -12.08 -16.07
N SER A 50 2.50 -10.79 -16.11
CA SER A 50 3.42 -9.75 -16.54
C SER A 50 3.09 -8.42 -15.89
N TRP A 51 4.15 -7.64 -15.65
CA TRP A 51 4.06 -6.30 -15.09
C TRP A 51 4.68 -5.30 -16.05
N GLN A 52 4.05 -4.14 -16.20
CA GLN A 52 4.54 -3.07 -17.06
C GLN A 52 4.52 -1.73 -16.35
N THR A 53 5.56 -0.93 -16.54
CA THR A 53 5.56 0.46 -16.09
C THR A 53 4.63 1.30 -16.97
N TYR A 54 4.18 2.45 -16.47
CA TYR A 54 3.33 3.35 -17.25
C TYR A 54 4.03 3.90 -18.54
N LYS A 55 5.35 3.76 -18.64
CA LYS A 55 6.11 4.07 -19.87
C LYS A 55 6.23 2.89 -20.83
N GLY A 56 5.68 1.74 -20.48
CA GLY A 56 5.69 0.53 -21.32
C GLY A 56 6.89 -0.39 -21.12
N ASP A 57 7.78 -0.10 -20.16
CA ASP A 57 8.86 -1.03 -19.83
C ASP A 57 8.30 -2.28 -19.16
N SER A 58 8.69 -3.47 -19.63
CA SER A 58 8.41 -4.73 -18.95
C SER A 58 9.24 -4.81 -17.67
N TRP A 59 8.60 -5.20 -16.54
CA TRP A 59 9.30 -5.42 -15.29
C TRP A 59 9.85 -6.83 -15.24
N GLU A 60 11.00 -7.04 -15.91
CA GLU A 60 11.68 -8.32 -16.01
C GLU A 60 13.19 -8.15 -16.27
N GLY A 61 13.98 -9.16 -15.93
CA GLY A 61 15.41 -9.18 -16.16
C GLY A 61 16.24 -9.36 -14.90
N SER A 62 17.52 -8.97 -14.99
CA SER A 62 18.45 -9.05 -13.86
C SER A 62 18.18 -7.94 -12.84
N PRO A 63 18.67 -8.06 -11.59
CA PRO A 63 18.58 -6.97 -10.60
C PRO A 63 19.11 -5.63 -11.12
N GLU A 64 20.17 -5.62 -11.94
CA GLU A 64 20.73 -4.42 -12.55
C GLU A 64 19.76 -3.82 -13.55
N THR A 65 19.10 -4.64 -14.39
CA THR A 65 18.09 -4.20 -15.35
C THR A 65 16.90 -3.54 -14.62
N LEU A 66 16.43 -4.14 -13.53
CA LEU A 66 15.33 -3.58 -12.73
C LEU A 66 15.73 -2.26 -12.07
N ALA A 67 16.95 -2.16 -11.55
CA ALA A 67 17.48 -0.90 -11.02
C ALA A 67 17.58 0.20 -12.09
N ASP A 68 17.94 -0.17 -13.33
CA ASP A 68 17.97 0.77 -14.47
C ASP A 68 16.55 1.24 -14.85
N ILE A 69 15.54 0.37 -14.71
CA ILE A 69 14.14 0.79 -14.84
C ILE A 69 13.82 1.86 -13.78
N VAL A 70 14.11 1.62 -12.50
CA VAL A 70 13.87 2.60 -11.43
C VAL A 70 14.57 3.93 -11.71
N ARG A 71 15.84 3.94 -12.15
CA ARG A 71 16.60 5.16 -12.46
C ARG A 71 15.92 6.06 -13.49
N ARG A 72 15.18 5.48 -14.45
CA ARG A 72 14.43 6.26 -15.48
C ARG A 72 13.24 7.02 -14.91
N PHE A 73 12.81 6.71 -13.67
CA PHE A 73 11.71 7.35 -12.98
C PHE A 73 12.16 8.30 -11.86
N ILE A 74 13.38 8.84 -11.97
CA ILE A 74 13.82 9.94 -11.10
C ILE A 74 12.79 11.07 -11.16
N VAL A 75 12.45 11.62 -9.98
CA VAL A 75 11.52 12.75 -9.90
C VAL A 75 12.11 13.96 -10.65
N ARG A 76 11.28 14.63 -11.43
CA ARG A 76 11.67 15.79 -12.24
C ARG A 76 10.80 16.98 -11.91
N ASP A 77 11.32 18.18 -12.15
CA ASP A 77 10.55 19.41 -12.07
C ASP A 77 9.52 19.50 -13.21
N ARG A 78 8.70 20.53 -13.17
CA ARG A 78 7.69 20.74 -14.19
C ARG A 78 8.33 20.98 -15.55
N PRO A 79 7.85 20.34 -16.62
CA PRO A 79 8.29 20.64 -17.97
C PRO A 79 8.18 22.13 -18.30
N THR A 80 9.18 22.64 -19.03
CA THR A 80 9.17 23.99 -19.59
C THR A 80 9.26 23.93 -21.12
N ALA A 81 9.13 25.08 -21.78
CA ALA A 81 9.26 25.13 -23.24
C ALA A 81 10.68 24.76 -23.71
N ASP A 82 11.70 25.06 -22.89
CA ASP A 82 13.11 24.82 -23.17
C ASP A 82 13.60 23.44 -22.68
N ASP A 83 12.86 22.82 -21.73
CA ASP A 83 13.13 21.49 -21.18
C ASP A 83 11.82 20.70 -21.05
N PRO A 84 11.42 19.98 -22.10
CA PRO A 84 10.17 19.22 -22.11
C PRO A 84 10.11 18.06 -21.10
N ASP A 85 11.27 17.55 -20.67
CA ASP A 85 11.35 16.46 -19.69
C ASP A 85 11.40 16.98 -18.23
N GLY A 86 11.74 18.25 -18.03
CA GLY A 86 12.03 18.86 -16.74
C GLY A 86 13.38 18.44 -16.17
N GLU A 87 13.96 19.27 -15.31
CA GLU A 87 15.21 18.98 -14.61
C GLU A 87 15.04 17.87 -13.58
N ALA A 88 15.98 16.94 -13.51
CA ALA A 88 15.96 15.87 -12.49
C ALA A 88 16.20 16.47 -11.09
N ILE A 89 15.41 16.02 -10.10
CA ILE A 89 15.52 16.41 -8.69
C ILE A 89 15.91 15.15 -7.87
N PRO A 90 17.21 14.80 -7.83
CA PRO A 90 17.68 13.59 -7.16
C PRO A 90 17.28 13.50 -5.67
N GLU A 91 17.18 14.65 -5.01
CA GLU A 91 16.76 14.74 -3.60
C GLU A 91 15.33 14.27 -3.36
N SER A 92 14.48 14.31 -4.41
CA SER A 92 13.08 13.86 -4.35
C SER A 92 12.93 12.37 -4.64
N GLY A 93 14.00 11.66 -5.01
CA GLY A 93 14.01 10.23 -5.26
C GLY A 93 13.33 9.82 -6.56
N TYR A 94 12.55 8.75 -6.51
CA TYR A 94 11.94 8.08 -7.66
C TYR A 94 10.44 7.93 -7.46
N SER A 95 9.66 8.06 -8.55
CA SER A 95 8.22 7.85 -8.51
C SER A 95 7.74 7.20 -9.80
N PHE A 96 7.12 6.00 -9.69
CA PHE A 96 6.65 5.23 -10.83
C PHE A 96 5.38 4.45 -10.51
N ILE A 97 4.72 4.00 -11.58
CA ILE A 97 3.56 3.11 -11.50
C ILE A 97 3.87 1.88 -12.35
N ILE A 98 3.54 0.72 -11.81
CA ILE A 98 3.60 -0.56 -12.49
C ILE A 98 2.20 -1.17 -12.44
N SER A 99 1.71 -1.64 -13.57
CA SER A 99 0.39 -2.25 -13.67
C SER A 99 0.49 -3.69 -14.13
N GLY A 100 -0.45 -4.51 -13.67
CA GLY A 100 -0.61 -5.89 -14.07
C GLY A 100 -2.06 -6.34 -13.98
N VAL A 101 -2.42 -7.39 -14.72
CA VAL A 101 -3.77 -7.97 -14.72
C VAL A 101 -3.66 -9.47 -14.46
N GLY A 102 -4.43 -9.97 -13.51
CA GLY A 102 -4.52 -11.40 -13.21
C GLY A 102 -5.87 -11.76 -12.64
N GLN A 103 -6.42 -12.91 -13.07
CA GLN A 103 -7.71 -13.47 -12.61
C GLN A 103 -8.88 -12.48 -12.67
N GLY A 104 -8.86 -11.53 -13.64
CA GLY A 104 -9.90 -10.50 -13.76
C GLY A 104 -9.78 -9.33 -12.79
N ILE A 105 -8.65 -9.18 -12.12
CA ILE A 105 -8.33 -8.04 -11.25
C ILE A 105 -7.17 -7.27 -11.87
N GLU A 106 -7.34 -5.96 -12.04
CA GLU A 106 -6.29 -5.03 -12.45
C GLU A 106 -5.63 -4.43 -11.20
N LEU A 107 -4.29 -4.44 -11.16
CA LEU A 107 -3.50 -3.87 -10.10
C LEU A 107 -2.65 -2.73 -10.63
N ASP A 108 -2.72 -1.57 -9.94
CA ASP A 108 -1.82 -0.43 -10.14
C ASP A 108 -0.97 -0.26 -8.87
N VAL A 109 0.32 -0.50 -8.98
CA VAL A 109 1.30 -0.35 -7.90
C VAL A 109 2.08 0.94 -8.11
N ARG A 110 1.80 1.96 -7.29
CA ARG A 110 2.55 3.22 -7.29
C ARG A 110 3.57 3.20 -6.17
N VAL A 111 4.82 3.48 -6.52
CA VAL A 111 5.94 3.59 -5.60
C VAL A 111 6.47 5.02 -5.62
N SER A 112 6.71 5.61 -4.45
CA SER A 112 7.50 6.82 -4.25
C SER A 112 8.53 6.52 -3.17
N ALA A 113 9.83 6.56 -3.51
CA ALA A 113 10.92 6.12 -2.66
C ALA A 113 12.24 6.83 -2.99
N GLY A 114 13.24 6.71 -2.11
CA GLY A 114 14.59 7.23 -2.37
C GLY A 114 14.74 8.74 -2.16
N SER A 115 13.73 9.44 -1.64
CA SER A 115 13.87 10.83 -1.25
C SER A 115 14.87 10.99 -0.10
N LYS A 116 15.64 12.09 -0.08
CA LYS A 116 16.51 12.45 1.04
C LYS A 116 15.74 12.99 2.25
N ALA A 117 14.49 13.36 2.07
CA ALA A 117 13.63 13.89 3.12
C ALA A 117 12.43 12.97 3.38
N LEU A 118 12.02 12.87 4.64
CA LEU A 118 10.79 12.16 5.02
C LEU A 118 9.54 12.86 4.46
N GLY A 119 9.65 14.16 4.25
CA GLY A 119 8.56 15.04 3.90
C GLY A 119 8.04 15.81 5.13
N SER A 120 7.56 17.02 4.94
CA SER A 120 7.02 17.85 6.02
C SER A 120 5.50 17.74 6.09
N ARG A 121 4.83 18.05 5.01
CA ARG A 121 3.37 18.02 4.90
C ARG A 121 2.83 16.69 4.41
N LEU A 122 3.58 16.03 3.54
CA LEU A 122 3.24 14.74 2.93
C LEU A 122 4.41 13.79 3.13
N PRO A 123 4.16 12.50 3.44
CA PRO A 123 5.18 11.48 3.37
C PRO A 123 5.76 11.41 1.96
N MET A 124 7.08 11.35 1.84
CA MET A 124 7.76 11.18 0.54
C MET A 124 7.94 9.71 0.19
N HIS A 125 7.82 8.80 1.17
CA HIS A 125 8.01 7.37 0.99
C HIS A 125 6.67 6.66 1.15
N THR A 126 6.07 6.30 0.02
CA THR A 126 4.73 5.71 -0.01
C THR A 126 4.64 4.61 -1.05
N LEU A 127 3.86 3.60 -0.71
CA LEU A 127 3.39 2.60 -1.65
C LEU A 127 1.85 2.64 -1.68
N TRP A 128 1.28 2.71 -2.86
CA TRP A 128 -0.16 2.67 -3.05
C TRP A 128 -0.49 1.61 -4.09
N ILE A 129 -1.27 0.61 -3.68
CA ILE A 129 -1.79 -0.43 -4.57
C ILE A 129 -3.29 -0.23 -4.70
N ARG A 130 -3.74 0.03 -5.91
CA ARG A 130 -5.16 0.07 -6.25
C ARG A 130 -5.54 -1.25 -6.91
N LEU A 131 -6.67 -1.80 -6.50
CA LEU A 131 -7.27 -2.97 -7.14
C LEU A 131 -8.55 -2.55 -7.83
N ARG A 132 -8.79 -3.10 -9.00
CA ARG A 132 -10.03 -2.90 -9.75
C ARG A 132 -10.50 -4.24 -10.28
N ASP A 133 -11.70 -4.65 -9.87
CA ASP A 133 -12.35 -5.81 -10.45
C ASP A 133 -12.77 -5.50 -11.89
N ILE A 134 -12.35 -6.33 -12.84
CA ILE A 134 -12.82 -6.26 -14.22
C ILE A 134 -14.22 -6.90 -14.31
N ALA A 135 -14.49 -7.88 -13.43
CA ALA A 135 -15.82 -8.45 -13.24
C ALA A 135 -16.18 -8.42 -11.74
N PRO A 136 -17.45 -8.17 -11.38
CA PRO A 136 -17.86 -7.99 -9.98
C PRO A 136 -17.54 -9.19 -9.08
N ALA A 137 -17.16 -8.90 -7.83
CA ALA A 137 -16.98 -9.87 -6.75
C ALA A 137 -15.86 -10.92 -6.95
N LEU A 138 -14.77 -10.56 -7.61
CA LEU A 138 -13.60 -11.43 -7.74
C LEU A 138 -12.65 -11.32 -6.54
N LEU A 139 -12.61 -10.15 -5.89
CA LEU A 139 -11.72 -9.90 -4.77
C LEU A 139 -12.26 -10.56 -3.50
N THR A 140 -11.49 -11.47 -2.91
CA THR A 140 -11.85 -12.19 -1.69
C THR A 140 -11.13 -11.63 -0.47
N THR A 141 -11.65 -11.91 0.74
CA THR A 141 -10.99 -11.62 2.02
C THR A 141 -9.56 -12.14 2.05
N GLU A 142 -9.35 -13.39 1.64
CA GLU A 142 -8.04 -14.05 1.62
C GLU A 142 -7.05 -13.32 0.71
N MET A 143 -7.46 -12.92 -0.49
CA MET A 143 -6.62 -12.12 -1.39
C MET A 143 -6.23 -10.77 -0.78
N CYS A 144 -7.11 -10.14 -0.01
CA CYS A 144 -6.82 -8.89 0.70
C CYS A 144 -5.84 -9.08 1.85
N ASP A 145 -5.99 -10.16 2.61
CA ASP A 145 -5.07 -10.51 3.70
C ASP A 145 -3.67 -10.84 3.14
N ASP A 146 -3.60 -11.60 2.04
CA ASP A 146 -2.36 -11.92 1.35
C ASP A 146 -1.71 -10.67 0.73
N LEU A 147 -2.49 -9.74 0.17
CA LEU A 147 -1.99 -8.44 -0.28
C LEU A 147 -1.34 -7.65 0.86
N CYS A 148 -2.02 -7.56 2.01
CA CYS A 148 -1.47 -6.90 3.19
C CYS A 148 -0.16 -7.56 3.63
N ALA A 149 -0.13 -8.89 3.73
CA ALA A 149 1.04 -9.65 4.11
C ALA A 149 2.21 -9.46 3.11
N ALA A 150 1.92 -9.45 1.81
CA ALA A 150 2.93 -9.24 0.76
C ALA A 150 3.58 -7.86 0.90
N VAL A 151 2.79 -6.80 1.06
CA VAL A 151 3.31 -5.43 1.24
C VAL A 151 4.14 -5.32 2.51
N ILE A 152 3.61 -5.79 3.64
CA ILE A 152 4.27 -5.68 4.94
C ILE A 152 5.62 -6.39 4.94
N ARG A 153 5.69 -7.60 4.38
CA ARG A 153 6.93 -8.39 4.33
C ARG A 153 7.95 -7.86 3.33
N SER A 154 7.49 -7.29 2.21
CA SER A 154 8.40 -6.79 1.17
C SER A 154 8.94 -5.41 1.46
N TRP A 155 8.13 -4.50 2.03
CA TRP A 155 8.50 -3.09 2.23
C TRP A 155 8.78 -2.71 3.68
N GLU A 156 8.36 -3.52 4.66
CA GLU A 156 8.55 -3.25 6.10
C GLU A 156 8.13 -1.81 6.45
N PRO A 157 6.89 -1.38 6.11
CA PRO A 157 6.49 0.00 6.28
C PRO A 157 6.34 0.37 7.77
N ALA A 158 6.17 1.64 8.09
CA ALA A 158 5.74 2.08 9.41
C ALA A 158 4.26 1.77 9.65
N THR A 159 3.44 2.00 8.61
CA THR A 159 2.02 1.66 8.61
C THR A 159 1.55 1.20 7.23
N ALA A 160 0.55 0.32 7.21
CA ALA A 160 -0.15 -0.08 5.99
C ALA A 160 -1.66 -0.18 6.24
N VAL A 161 -2.47 0.30 5.30
CA VAL A 161 -3.92 0.34 5.44
C VAL A 161 -4.60 -0.13 4.16
N PHE A 162 -5.44 -1.15 4.27
CA PHE A 162 -6.36 -1.56 3.22
C PHE A 162 -7.73 -0.95 3.49
N SER A 163 -8.23 -0.16 2.54
CA SER A 163 -9.50 0.58 2.66
C SER A 163 -10.09 0.86 1.28
N ASP A 164 -11.35 1.26 1.28
CA ASP A 164 -12.06 1.74 0.10
C ASP A 164 -12.32 3.26 0.15
N ASP A 165 -12.92 3.82 -0.92
CA ASP A 165 -13.26 5.24 -0.98
C ASP A 165 -14.23 5.69 0.11
N PRO A 166 -15.32 4.95 0.43
CA PRO A 166 -16.21 5.31 1.54
C PRO A 166 -15.49 5.45 2.89
N VAL A 167 -14.63 4.49 3.25
CA VAL A 167 -13.85 4.54 4.50
C VAL A 167 -12.90 5.74 4.49
N ARG A 168 -12.15 5.97 3.40
CA ARG A 168 -11.22 7.11 3.29
C ARG A 168 -11.92 8.45 3.41
N GLN A 169 -13.08 8.61 2.76
CA GLN A 169 -13.87 9.86 2.82
C GLN A 169 -14.43 10.14 4.21
N LEU A 170 -14.86 9.11 4.92
CA LEU A 170 -15.39 9.25 6.29
C LEU A 170 -14.27 9.53 7.30
N ALA A 171 -13.15 8.82 7.21
CA ALA A 171 -12.03 8.95 8.14
C ALA A 171 -11.36 10.32 8.05
N ARG A 172 -11.20 10.90 6.85
CA ARG A 172 -10.59 12.24 6.58
C ARG A 172 -9.32 12.51 7.39
N ARG A 173 -8.46 11.51 7.53
CA ARG A 173 -7.24 11.65 8.33
C ARG A 173 -6.16 12.39 7.54
N GLY A 174 -5.33 13.14 8.24
CA GLY A 174 -4.17 13.84 7.66
C GLY A 174 -3.10 12.85 7.18
N ASN A 175 -2.16 13.34 6.38
CA ASN A 175 -1.22 12.49 5.65
C ASN A 175 -0.23 11.71 6.53
N TRP A 176 0.12 12.23 7.71
CA TRP A 176 0.97 11.55 8.70
C TRP A 176 0.16 10.80 9.76
N LYS A 177 -1.17 10.93 9.75
CA LYS A 177 -2.02 10.17 10.66
C LYS A 177 -2.04 8.70 10.25
N ILE A 178 -2.03 7.81 11.24
CA ILE A 178 -2.24 6.39 11.02
C ILE A 178 -3.59 6.23 10.33
N GLY A 179 -3.59 5.62 9.16
CA GLY A 179 -4.80 5.43 8.37
C GLY A 179 -5.79 4.48 9.04
N VAL A 180 -7.04 4.50 8.56
CA VAL A 180 -8.14 3.67 9.05
C VAL A 180 -8.71 2.87 7.89
N GLY A 181 -8.87 1.56 8.09
CA GLY A 181 -9.36 0.66 7.05
C GLY A 181 -9.86 -0.67 7.58
N TYR A 182 -10.31 -1.53 6.66
CA TYR A 182 -10.69 -2.92 6.97
C TYR A 182 -9.50 -3.72 7.50
N ARG A 183 -8.27 -3.37 7.05
CA ARG A 183 -7.01 -3.85 7.62
C ARG A 183 -6.16 -2.63 7.92
N THR A 184 -5.65 -2.54 9.13
CA THR A 184 -4.73 -1.48 9.56
C THR A 184 -3.55 -2.14 10.25
N TRP A 185 -2.39 -2.09 9.61
CA TRP A 185 -1.15 -2.61 10.17
C TRP A 185 -0.27 -1.49 10.71
N ILE A 186 0.33 -1.74 11.86
CA ILE A 186 1.18 -0.78 12.59
C ILE A 186 2.43 -1.52 13.02
N SER A 187 3.61 -1.01 12.65
CA SER A 187 4.88 -1.57 13.10
C SER A 187 5.07 -1.37 14.61
N ALA A 188 5.81 -2.27 15.26
CA ALA A 188 6.13 -2.13 16.67
C ALA A 188 6.94 -0.85 16.98
N GLU A 189 7.65 -0.30 16.00
CA GLU A 189 8.39 0.96 16.12
C GLU A 189 7.47 2.18 16.22
N VAL A 190 6.30 2.13 15.57
CA VAL A 190 5.27 3.17 15.67
C VAL A 190 4.50 3.06 16.98
N GLY A 191 4.18 1.83 17.39
CA GLY A 191 3.54 1.59 18.65
C GLY A 191 2.91 0.20 18.79
N THR A 192 2.33 -0.06 19.96
CA THR A 192 1.76 -1.35 20.32
C THR A 192 0.24 -1.23 20.51
N VAL A 193 -0.50 -2.19 19.98
CA VAL A 193 -1.95 -2.30 20.15
C VAL A 193 -2.22 -3.34 21.26
N THR A 194 -2.76 -2.89 22.39
CA THR A 194 -3.04 -3.75 23.55
C THR A 194 -4.54 -3.85 23.83
N HIS A 195 -5.33 -2.93 23.27
CA HIS A 195 -6.77 -2.89 23.45
C HIS A 195 -7.48 -2.75 22.10
N LEU A 196 -8.53 -3.52 21.90
CA LEU A 196 -9.36 -3.49 20.71
C LEU A 196 -10.79 -3.09 21.07
N VAL A 197 -11.38 -2.24 20.26
CA VAL A 197 -12.77 -1.80 20.40
C VAL A 197 -13.67 -2.65 19.52
N ASP A 198 -14.89 -2.89 19.99
CA ASP A 198 -15.90 -3.71 19.29
C ASP A 198 -15.39 -5.16 19.04
N THR A 199 -15.70 -5.73 17.90
CA THR A 199 -15.27 -7.09 17.50
C THR A 199 -14.10 -7.08 16.51
N LEU A 200 -13.27 -6.02 16.56
CA LEU A 200 -11.99 -6.00 15.84
C LEU A 200 -11.08 -7.13 16.32
N THR A 201 -10.29 -7.66 15.44
CA THR A 201 -9.25 -8.65 15.77
C THR A 201 -7.87 -8.09 15.54
N ALA A 202 -6.88 -8.64 16.23
CA ALA A 202 -5.48 -8.29 16.02
C ALA A 202 -4.65 -9.56 15.82
N THR A 203 -3.72 -9.50 14.87
CA THR A 203 -2.80 -10.58 14.58
C THR A 203 -1.37 -10.00 14.49
N GLU A 204 -0.41 -10.67 15.10
CA GLU A 204 0.99 -10.33 14.92
C GLU A 204 1.43 -10.69 13.49
N LEU A 205 2.04 -9.76 12.80
CA LEU A 205 2.52 -9.94 11.44
C LEU A 205 3.83 -9.15 11.23
N ALA A 206 4.91 -9.84 10.93
CA ALA A 206 6.21 -9.28 10.54
C ALA A 206 6.69 -8.12 11.44
N GLY A 207 6.66 -8.32 12.76
CA GLY A 207 7.15 -7.33 13.73
C GLY A 207 6.20 -6.17 14.00
N GLY A 208 4.91 -6.31 13.70
CA GLY A 208 3.88 -5.34 14.00
C GLY A 208 2.53 -5.99 14.24
N THR A 209 1.49 -5.19 14.38
CA THR A 209 0.13 -5.62 14.65
C THR A 209 -0.79 -5.29 13.47
N LEU A 210 -1.45 -6.29 12.91
CA LEU A 210 -2.52 -6.14 11.94
C LEU A 210 -3.86 -6.14 12.66
N ILE A 211 -4.54 -5.01 12.67
CA ILE A 211 -5.92 -4.85 13.13
C ILE A 211 -6.84 -5.15 11.95
N SER A 212 -7.80 -6.05 12.14
CA SER A 212 -8.77 -6.44 11.12
C SER A 212 -10.20 -6.18 11.58
N ALA A 213 -10.95 -5.47 10.75
CA ALA A 213 -12.40 -5.34 10.88
C ALA A 213 -13.09 -6.46 10.09
N PRO A 214 -14.27 -6.92 10.50
CA PRO A 214 -15.10 -7.80 9.67
C PRO A 214 -15.42 -7.17 8.31
N ASP A 215 -15.31 -7.98 7.25
CA ASP A 215 -15.43 -7.51 5.87
C ASP A 215 -16.85 -7.13 5.44
N ASP A 216 -17.85 -7.54 6.22
CA ASP A 216 -19.26 -7.20 6.05
C ASP A 216 -19.68 -5.91 6.78
N TRP A 217 -18.74 -5.26 7.49
CA TRP A 217 -19.07 -4.01 8.20
C TRP A 217 -19.22 -2.83 7.23
N PRO A 218 -20.22 -1.96 7.48
CA PRO A 218 -20.31 -0.71 6.77
C PRO A 218 -19.14 0.22 7.12
N ALA A 219 -18.73 1.07 6.18
CA ALA A 219 -17.60 1.99 6.32
C ALA A 219 -17.64 2.83 7.61
N THR A 220 -18.82 3.29 8.04
CA THR A 220 -19.00 4.06 9.28
C THR A 220 -18.53 3.30 10.51
N ARG A 221 -18.91 2.02 10.64
CA ARG A 221 -18.52 1.18 11.78
C ARG A 221 -17.02 0.89 11.76
N VAL A 222 -16.44 0.62 10.60
CA VAL A 222 -14.99 0.45 10.44
C VAL A 222 -14.25 1.69 10.95
N VAL A 223 -14.65 2.88 10.49
CA VAL A 223 -14.02 4.15 10.88
C VAL A 223 -14.14 4.41 12.38
N GLU A 224 -15.32 4.21 12.97
CA GLU A 224 -15.57 4.41 14.40
C GLU A 224 -14.73 3.46 15.26
N ALA A 225 -14.78 2.16 14.99
CA ALA A 225 -14.11 1.15 15.79
C ALA A 225 -12.58 1.24 15.70
N VAL A 226 -12.02 1.38 14.49
CA VAL A 226 -10.56 1.49 14.29
C VAL A 226 -10.05 2.81 14.87
N THR A 227 -10.75 3.94 14.67
CA THR A 227 -10.36 5.23 15.26
C THR A 227 -10.40 5.17 16.79
N ALA A 228 -11.40 4.56 17.38
CA ALA A 228 -11.48 4.39 18.84
C ALA A 228 -10.34 3.49 19.34
N THR A 229 -10.05 2.38 18.68
CA THR A 229 -8.91 1.51 18.99
C THR A 229 -7.59 2.27 18.95
N LEU A 230 -7.32 3.02 17.90
CA LEU A 230 -6.08 3.83 17.80
C LEU A 230 -5.98 4.82 18.97
N ARG A 231 -7.06 5.56 19.25
CA ARG A 231 -7.10 6.54 20.34
C ARG A 231 -6.86 5.91 21.72
N GLU A 232 -7.47 4.75 22.00
CA GLU A 232 -7.35 4.08 23.30
C GLU A 232 -5.96 3.46 23.52
N ASN A 233 -5.21 3.22 22.45
CA ASN A 233 -3.81 2.81 22.52
C ASN A 233 -2.82 4.00 22.41
N GLY A 234 -3.29 5.24 22.38
CA GLY A 234 -2.44 6.43 22.24
C GLY A 234 -1.76 6.56 20.85
N LEU A 235 -2.33 5.90 19.84
CA LEU A 235 -1.81 5.87 18.48
C LEU A 235 -2.60 6.86 17.61
N ASP A 236 -1.94 7.86 17.06
CA ASP A 236 -2.59 8.87 16.23
C ASP A 236 -1.85 9.11 14.92
N GLU A 237 -0.53 9.28 14.99
CA GLU A 237 0.28 9.56 13.80
C GLU A 237 1.58 8.78 13.78
N VAL A 238 2.15 8.65 12.58
CA VAL A 238 3.47 8.06 12.37
C VAL A 238 4.50 9.04 12.89
N PRO A 239 5.36 8.68 13.84
CA PRO A 239 6.47 9.53 14.29
C PRO A 239 7.41 9.85 13.13
N HIS A 240 7.79 11.12 12.92
CA HIS A 240 8.63 11.56 11.79
C HIS A 240 9.46 12.80 12.12
#